data_606eb14229acaee2023349501d4fd43c
#
_entry.id   606eb14229acaee2023349501d4fd43c
#
_cell.length_a   1.000
_cell.length_b   1.000
_cell.length_c   1.000
_cell.angle_alpha   90.00
_cell.angle_beta   90.00
_cell.angle_gamma   90.00
#
_symmetry.space_group_name_H-M   'P 1'
#
loop_
_entity.id
_entity.type
_entity.pdbx_description
1 polymer ?
#
loop_
_entity_poly.entity_id
_entity_poly.type
_entity_poly.pdbx_seq_one_letter_code
_entity_poly.pdbx_strand_id
1 'polypeptide(L)'
;MLNRWCNEINSINLCMFQLKRICRQSKILKEGRGRKPKRDLEKYACTLVLKEFDKRTLRGAEEHITKLIFNERVDHSVLSYWENNPKMIRLLQRFIAVAGAMLDKTLHSLFTFVDATKFTNWKIQETFVTVCNRIAKETVYPIGLSFKKSNVASPVDEAVPSGNRIIYADAGYDDNATIGVLFKKGYVPVVCPNKNRWRGHYRRRARRIYNQPIHRLGYRQRGRGESLFGSLTNCYGDRFYAINPEAMMAITASRIISYQIKLLIRICYALVLFIRHAHPNRERSSD
;
A
#
# COMPACT_ATOMS: atom_id res chain seq x y z
N MET A 1 -1.24 -29.04 -4.55
CA MET A 1 -1.92 -27.96 -3.80
C MET A 1 -1.36 -26.55 -4.07
N LEU A 2 -0.05 -26.32 -4.00
CA LEU A 2 0.54 -24.97 -4.22
C LEU A 2 0.19 -24.34 -5.58
N ASN A 3 0.21 -25.09 -6.68
CA ASN A 3 -0.09 -24.57 -8.02
C ASN A 3 -1.54 -24.11 -8.19
N ARG A 4 -2.51 -24.78 -7.54
CA ARG A 4 -3.92 -24.36 -7.55
C ARG A 4 -4.11 -23.05 -6.81
N TRP A 5 -3.42 -22.85 -5.70
CA TRP A 5 -3.41 -21.61 -4.93
C TRP A 5 -2.85 -20.42 -5.71
N CYS A 6 -1.77 -20.62 -6.49
CA CYS A 6 -1.19 -19.55 -7.31
C CYS A 6 -2.16 -19.09 -8.40
N ASN A 7 -2.90 -20.01 -9.03
CA ASN A 7 -3.88 -19.69 -10.07
C ASN A 7 -5.10 -18.93 -9.51
N GLU A 8 -5.58 -19.31 -8.32
CA GLU A 8 -6.72 -18.66 -7.68
C GLU A 8 -6.38 -17.25 -7.16
N ILE A 9 -5.17 -17.05 -6.61
CA ILE A 9 -4.70 -15.73 -6.15
C ILE A 9 -4.54 -14.74 -7.34
N ASN A 10 -4.31 -15.24 -8.53
CA ASN A 10 -4.19 -14.43 -9.75
C ASN A 10 -5.52 -14.26 -10.49
N SER A 11 -6.64 -14.69 -9.93
CA SER A 11 -7.95 -14.52 -10.55
C SER A 11 -8.36 -13.05 -10.62
N ILE A 12 -8.56 -12.55 -11.84
CA ILE A 12 -9.06 -11.19 -12.09
C ILE A 12 -10.40 -10.96 -11.42
N ASN A 13 -11.29 -11.96 -11.41
CA ASN A 13 -12.61 -11.85 -10.79
C ASN A 13 -12.53 -11.62 -9.28
N LEU A 14 -11.63 -12.31 -8.58
CA LEU A 14 -11.39 -12.09 -7.15
C LEU A 14 -10.76 -10.72 -6.90
N CYS A 15 -9.84 -10.28 -7.75
CA CYS A 15 -9.29 -8.95 -7.67
C CYS A 15 -10.36 -7.88 -7.86
N MET A 16 -11.24 -8.02 -8.86
CA MET A 16 -12.38 -7.12 -9.08
C MET A 16 -13.34 -7.10 -7.89
N PHE A 17 -13.60 -8.23 -7.26
CA PHE A 17 -14.42 -8.29 -6.06
C PHE A 17 -13.82 -7.45 -4.92
N GLN A 18 -12.52 -7.59 -4.65
CA GLN A 18 -11.85 -6.80 -3.62
C GLN A 18 -11.80 -5.31 -3.99
N LEU A 19 -11.54 -4.97 -5.25
CA LEU A 19 -11.58 -3.58 -5.72
C LEU A 19 -12.94 -2.93 -5.52
N LYS A 20 -14.04 -3.62 -5.84
CA LYS A 20 -15.40 -3.13 -5.57
C LYS A 20 -15.63 -2.85 -4.07
N ARG A 21 -15.08 -3.69 -3.19
CA ARG A 21 -15.15 -3.45 -1.73
C ARG A 21 -14.35 -2.22 -1.32
N ILE A 22 -13.14 -2.04 -1.86
CA ILE A 22 -12.29 -0.88 -1.60
C ILE A 22 -12.99 0.40 -2.09
N CYS A 23 -13.54 0.41 -3.31
CA CYS A 23 -14.28 1.55 -3.87
C CYS A 23 -15.46 1.95 -2.97
N ARG A 24 -16.30 0.98 -2.55
CA ARG A 24 -17.45 1.24 -1.67
C ARG A 24 -17.05 1.86 -0.33
N GLN A 25 -15.88 1.53 0.20
CA GLN A 25 -15.39 2.05 1.48
C GLN A 25 -14.60 3.35 1.33
N SER A 26 -14.10 3.67 0.13
CA SER A 26 -13.26 4.86 -0.07
C SER A 26 -14.04 6.18 -0.05
N LYS A 27 -15.38 6.19 -0.07
CA LYS A 27 -16.24 7.38 -0.11
C LYS A 27 -15.58 8.51 -0.91
N ILE A 28 -15.91 8.65 -2.18
CA ILE A 28 -15.29 9.67 -3.02
C ILE A 28 -15.64 11.04 -2.46
N LEU A 29 -14.62 11.87 -2.24
CA LEU A 29 -14.82 13.28 -1.97
C LEU A 29 -15.46 13.88 -3.23
N LYS A 30 -16.57 14.62 -3.05
CA LYS A 30 -17.17 15.39 -4.14
C LYS A 30 -16.06 16.16 -4.86
N GLU A 31 -15.89 15.90 -6.14
CA GLU A 31 -14.87 16.55 -6.93
C GLU A 31 -15.09 18.06 -6.92
N GLY A 32 -13.99 18.82 -6.79
CA GLY A 32 -13.99 20.27 -6.88
C GLY A 32 -14.47 20.77 -8.25
N ARG A 33 -14.57 22.10 -8.41
CA ARG A 33 -14.94 22.77 -9.67
C ARG A 33 -14.12 22.22 -10.84
N GLY A 34 -14.78 21.91 -11.96
CA GLY A 34 -14.16 21.43 -13.20
C GLY A 34 -15.11 20.53 -14.00
N ARG A 35 -14.78 20.27 -15.26
CA ARG A 35 -15.52 19.33 -16.11
C ARG A 35 -15.42 17.93 -15.51
N LYS A 36 -16.55 17.29 -15.24
CA LYS A 36 -16.60 15.92 -14.77
C LYS A 36 -16.00 14.96 -15.83
N PRO A 37 -15.25 13.94 -15.42
CA PRO A 37 -14.80 12.92 -16.36
C PRO A 37 -16.01 12.26 -17.03
N LYS A 38 -15.87 11.87 -18.30
CA LYS A 38 -16.94 11.19 -19.06
C LYS A 38 -17.38 9.87 -18.41
N ARG A 39 -16.46 9.25 -17.64
CA ARG A 39 -16.68 7.99 -16.91
C ARG A 39 -16.15 8.14 -15.49
N ASP A 40 -16.62 7.31 -14.58
CA ASP A 40 -16.22 7.33 -13.16
C ASP A 40 -14.71 7.16 -12.99
N LEU A 41 -14.08 8.03 -12.22
CA LEU A 41 -12.65 8.01 -11.93
C LEU A 41 -12.22 6.70 -11.26
N GLU A 42 -13.08 6.11 -10.43
CA GLU A 42 -12.85 4.81 -9.78
C GLU A 42 -12.67 3.67 -10.78
N LYS A 43 -13.42 3.69 -11.89
CA LYS A 43 -13.27 2.68 -12.93
C LYS A 43 -11.90 2.74 -13.58
N TYR A 44 -11.36 3.95 -13.81
CA TYR A 44 -9.99 4.11 -14.29
C TYR A 44 -8.97 3.62 -13.25
N ALA A 45 -9.16 3.96 -11.97
CA ALA A 45 -8.29 3.47 -10.90
C ALA A 45 -8.29 1.93 -10.84
N CYS A 46 -9.47 1.30 -10.90
CA CYS A 46 -9.61 -0.16 -10.96
C CYS A 46 -8.87 -0.76 -12.17
N THR A 47 -8.97 -0.11 -13.34
CA THR A 47 -8.28 -0.55 -14.56
C THR A 47 -6.76 -0.52 -14.39
N LEU A 48 -6.21 0.57 -13.82
CA LEU A 48 -4.77 0.70 -13.56
C LEU A 48 -4.27 -0.34 -12.54
N VAL A 49 -5.05 -0.61 -11.49
CA VAL A 49 -4.71 -1.64 -10.50
C VAL A 49 -4.76 -3.04 -11.13
N LEU A 50 -5.80 -3.36 -11.90
CA LEU A 50 -5.91 -4.65 -12.58
C LEU A 50 -4.82 -4.84 -13.62
N LYS A 51 -4.41 -3.78 -14.32
CA LYS A 51 -3.27 -3.79 -15.24
C LYS A 51 -1.99 -4.27 -14.54
N GLU A 52 -1.69 -3.73 -13.37
CA GLU A 52 -0.52 -4.17 -12.59
C GLU A 52 -0.73 -5.56 -11.97
N PHE A 53 -1.92 -5.87 -11.49
CA PHE A 53 -2.25 -7.18 -10.92
C PHE A 53 -2.02 -8.31 -11.94
N ASP A 54 -2.45 -8.12 -13.20
CA ASP A 54 -2.33 -9.06 -14.32
C ASP A 54 -1.04 -8.86 -15.14
N LYS A 55 -0.16 -7.92 -14.71
CA LYS A 55 1.13 -7.61 -15.35
C LYS A 55 1.00 -7.26 -16.84
N ARG A 56 -0.03 -6.51 -17.20
CA ARG A 56 -0.27 -6.07 -18.58
C ARG A 56 0.26 -4.68 -18.86
N THR A 57 0.53 -4.43 -20.14
CA THR A 57 0.77 -3.07 -20.67
C THR A 57 -0.54 -2.29 -20.75
N LEU A 58 -0.47 -0.96 -20.98
CA LEU A 58 -1.67 -0.14 -21.22
C LEU A 58 -2.48 -0.62 -22.43
N ARG A 59 -1.81 -1.06 -23.52
CA ARG A 59 -2.50 -1.66 -24.69
C ARG A 59 -3.15 -2.99 -24.35
N GLY A 60 -2.48 -3.85 -23.57
CA GLY A 60 -3.12 -5.08 -23.09
C GLY A 60 -4.30 -4.83 -22.15
N ALA A 61 -4.27 -3.76 -21.35
CA ALA A 61 -5.40 -3.34 -20.54
C ALA A 61 -6.57 -2.82 -21.38
N GLU A 62 -6.30 -2.05 -22.45
CA GLU A 62 -7.29 -1.60 -23.42
C GLU A 62 -8.10 -2.76 -24.00
N GLU A 63 -7.42 -3.84 -24.41
CA GLU A 63 -8.09 -4.96 -25.08
C GLU A 63 -8.88 -5.87 -24.14
N HIS A 64 -8.37 -6.11 -22.94
CA HIS A 64 -8.92 -7.13 -22.04
C HIS A 64 -9.62 -6.55 -20.80
N ILE A 65 -8.97 -5.59 -20.13
CA ILE A 65 -9.44 -5.12 -18.82
C ILE A 65 -10.54 -4.07 -18.95
N THR A 66 -10.43 -3.17 -19.93
CA THR A 66 -11.45 -2.11 -20.09
C THR A 66 -12.83 -2.68 -20.41
N LYS A 67 -12.92 -3.73 -21.20
CA LYS A 67 -14.20 -4.41 -21.50
C LYS A 67 -14.86 -4.97 -20.24
N LEU A 68 -14.06 -5.48 -19.28
CA LEU A 68 -14.57 -6.02 -18.01
C LEU A 68 -15.10 -4.92 -17.06
N ILE A 69 -14.51 -3.70 -17.13
CA ILE A 69 -14.84 -2.62 -16.19
C ILE A 69 -15.87 -1.65 -16.77
N PHE A 70 -15.73 -1.32 -18.06
CA PHE A 70 -16.54 -0.30 -18.72
C PHE A 70 -17.64 -0.89 -19.61
N ASN A 71 -17.61 -2.19 -19.88
CA ASN A 71 -18.41 -2.89 -20.92
C ASN A 71 -18.13 -2.33 -22.33
N GLU A 72 -17.02 -1.64 -22.53
CA GLU A 72 -16.56 -1.07 -23.78
C GLU A 72 -15.03 -1.00 -23.83
N ARG A 73 -14.48 -0.86 -25.02
CA ARG A 73 -13.05 -0.61 -25.19
C ARG A 73 -12.74 0.85 -24.87
N VAL A 74 -11.76 1.07 -24.02
CA VAL A 74 -11.22 2.40 -23.69
C VAL A 74 -9.79 2.46 -24.15
N ASP A 75 -9.48 3.40 -25.03
CA ASP A 75 -8.17 3.58 -25.66
C ASP A 75 -7.06 3.75 -24.61
N HIS A 76 -5.90 3.16 -24.90
CA HIS A 76 -4.74 3.21 -24.01
C HIS A 76 -4.21 4.63 -23.76
N SER A 77 -4.43 5.56 -24.70
CA SER A 77 -4.05 6.97 -24.51
C SER A 77 -4.86 7.63 -23.39
N VAL A 78 -6.15 7.28 -23.24
CA VAL A 78 -7.00 7.73 -22.14
C VAL A 78 -6.53 7.12 -20.81
N LEU A 79 -6.12 5.84 -20.81
CA LEU A 79 -5.54 5.21 -19.63
C LEU A 79 -4.22 5.87 -19.24
N SER A 80 -3.36 6.17 -20.23
CA SER A 80 -2.10 6.91 -20.03
C SER A 80 -2.34 8.30 -19.48
N TYR A 81 -3.35 9.03 -19.98
CA TYR A 81 -3.74 10.32 -19.42
C TYR A 81 -4.07 10.23 -17.92
N TRP A 82 -4.88 9.24 -17.52
CA TRP A 82 -5.23 9.05 -16.12
C TRP A 82 -4.05 8.56 -15.29
N GLU A 83 -3.18 7.72 -15.81
CA GLU A 83 -1.96 7.28 -15.13
C GLU A 83 -1.02 8.45 -14.81
N ASN A 84 -1.02 9.50 -15.63
CA ASN A 84 -0.26 10.73 -15.42
C ASN A 84 -1.01 11.82 -14.62
N ASN A 85 -2.22 11.56 -14.14
CA ASN A 85 -3.04 12.58 -13.50
C ASN A 85 -2.87 12.59 -11.97
N PRO A 86 -2.53 13.77 -11.37
CA PRO A 86 -2.38 13.85 -9.90
C PRO A 86 -3.63 13.49 -9.10
N LYS A 87 -4.85 13.66 -9.68
CA LYS A 87 -6.10 13.22 -9.03
C LYS A 87 -6.13 11.69 -8.88
N MET A 88 -5.61 10.96 -9.89
CA MET A 88 -5.52 9.51 -9.84
C MET A 88 -4.58 9.05 -8.74
N ILE A 89 -3.42 9.68 -8.60
CA ILE A 89 -2.45 9.36 -7.55
C ILE A 89 -3.10 9.48 -6.16
N ARG A 90 -3.82 10.59 -5.90
CA ARG A 90 -4.54 10.78 -4.63
C ARG A 90 -5.63 9.73 -4.39
N LEU A 91 -6.35 9.31 -5.43
CA LEU A 91 -7.35 8.27 -5.32
C LEU A 91 -6.71 6.91 -5.00
N LEU A 92 -5.60 6.58 -5.66
CA LEU A 92 -4.86 5.36 -5.39
C LEU A 92 -4.24 5.33 -3.97
N GLN A 93 -3.70 6.46 -3.49
CA GLN A 93 -3.25 6.57 -2.10
C GLN A 93 -4.39 6.28 -1.11
N ARG A 94 -5.60 6.76 -1.41
CA ARG A 94 -6.78 6.48 -0.60
C ARG A 94 -7.17 5.00 -0.65
N PHE A 95 -7.09 4.36 -1.80
CA PHE A 95 -7.32 2.92 -1.93
C PHE A 95 -6.35 2.11 -1.07
N ILE A 96 -5.07 2.52 -1.02
CA ILE A 96 -4.06 1.91 -0.15
C ILE A 96 -4.48 2.01 1.32
N ALA A 97 -4.93 3.18 1.76
CA ALA A 97 -5.35 3.38 3.14
C ALA A 97 -6.57 2.52 3.49
N VAL A 98 -7.57 2.44 2.60
CA VAL A 98 -8.76 1.62 2.79
C VAL A 98 -8.42 0.13 2.81
N ALA A 99 -7.65 -0.36 1.84
CA ALA A 99 -7.22 -1.75 1.78
C ALA A 99 -6.37 -2.12 3.01
N GLY A 100 -5.48 -1.22 3.44
CA GLY A 100 -4.71 -1.38 4.67
C GLY A 100 -5.58 -1.47 5.92
N ALA A 101 -6.63 -0.64 6.02
CA ALA A 101 -7.59 -0.70 7.12
C ALA A 101 -8.40 -2.02 7.11
N MET A 102 -8.77 -2.54 5.93
CA MET A 102 -9.41 -3.85 5.80
C MET A 102 -8.50 -4.97 6.29
N LEU A 103 -7.21 -4.96 5.91
CA LEU A 103 -6.21 -5.92 6.38
C LEU A 103 -6.01 -5.83 7.91
N ASP A 104 -5.93 -4.61 8.45
CA ASP A 104 -5.71 -4.39 9.88
C ASP A 104 -6.85 -4.93 10.76
N LYS A 105 -8.10 -4.80 10.29
CA LYS A 105 -9.27 -5.40 10.96
C LYS A 105 -9.20 -6.91 11.08
N THR A 106 -8.56 -7.57 10.13
CA THR A 106 -8.48 -9.03 10.08
C THR A 106 -7.20 -9.58 10.72
N LEU A 107 -6.08 -8.89 10.55
CA LEU A 107 -4.77 -9.38 10.95
C LEU A 107 -4.35 -8.93 12.35
N HIS A 108 -4.99 -7.87 12.91
CA HIS A 108 -4.69 -7.34 14.25
C HIS A 108 -3.20 -7.10 14.48
N SER A 109 -2.59 -6.21 13.68
CA SER A 109 -1.14 -5.96 13.74
C SER A 109 -0.70 -5.41 15.09
N LEU A 110 0.50 -5.82 15.51
CA LEU A 110 1.14 -5.35 16.74
C LEU A 110 2.09 -4.18 16.50
N PHE A 111 2.71 -4.13 15.33
CA PHE A 111 3.79 -3.20 15.02
C PHE A 111 3.47 -2.34 13.81
N THR A 112 3.85 -1.06 13.90
CA THR A 112 3.79 -0.10 12.79
C THR A 112 5.21 0.35 12.44
N PHE A 113 5.49 0.50 11.17
CA PHE A 113 6.81 0.91 10.66
C PHE A 113 6.64 1.98 9.60
N VAL A 114 7.57 2.92 9.57
CA VAL A 114 7.72 3.83 8.45
C VAL A 114 9.07 3.59 7.80
N ASP A 115 9.06 3.45 6.49
CA ASP A 115 10.25 3.24 5.69
C ASP A 115 10.11 3.96 4.34
N ALA A 116 11.25 4.26 3.71
CA ALA A 116 11.29 4.95 2.44
C ALA A 116 12.24 4.26 1.47
N THR A 117 11.88 4.29 0.20
CA THR A 117 12.72 3.79 -0.89
C THR A 117 12.66 4.73 -2.08
N LYS A 118 13.48 4.45 -3.08
CA LYS A 118 13.46 5.11 -4.38
C LYS A 118 13.20 4.07 -5.45
N PHE A 119 12.37 4.42 -6.40
CA PHE A 119 12.23 3.69 -7.65
C PHE A 119 12.78 4.52 -8.79
N THR A 120 13.36 3.87 -9.78
CA THR A 120 13.92 4.53 -10.97
C THR A 120 13.18 4.09 -12.21
N ASN A 121 13.03 5.01 -13.18
CA ASN A 121 12.56 4.67 -14.51
C ASN A 121 13.75 4.41 -15.45
N TRP A 122 13.45 4.06 -16.69
CA TRP A 122 14.47 3.82 -17.72
C TRP A 122 15.28 5.08 -18.09
N LYS A 123 14.80 6.30 -17.77
CA LYS A 123 15.53 7.57 -17.90
C LYS A 123 16.32 7.96 -16.65
N ILE A 124 16.47 7.03 -15.69
CA ILE A 124 17.21 7.25 -14.43
C ILE A 124 16.59 8.35 -13.56
N GLN A 125 15.31 8.68 -13.75
CA GLN A 125 14.59 9.59 -12.86
C GLN A 125 14.11 8.84 -11.62
N GLU A 126 14.31 9.44 -10.47
CA GLU A 126 13.94 8.85 -9.17
C GLU A 126 12.57 9.32 -8.68
N THR A 127 11.76 8.38 -8.22
CA THR A 127 10.55 8.66 -7.47
C THR A 127 10.74 8.19 -6.03
N PHE A 128 10.61 9.13 -5.09
CA PHE A 128 10.68 8.83 -3.66
C PHE A 128 9.35 8.28 -3.18
N VAL A 129 9.42 7.25 -2.36
CA VAL A 129 8.24 6.55 -1.85
C VAL A 129 8.43 6.33 -0.35
N THR A 130 7.59 6.96 0.45
CA THR A 130 7.53 6.72 1.90
C THR A 130 6.27 5.91 2.19
N VAL A 131 6.41 4.78 2.86
CA VAL A 131 5.33 3.86 3.16
C VAL A 131 5.21 3.66 4.67
N CYS A 132 4.00 3.76 5.18
CA CYS A 132 3.66 3.30 6.52
C CYS A 132 3.14 1.87 6.43
N ASN A 133 3.86 0.95 7.06
CA ASN A 133 3.58 -0.48 7.05
C ASN A 133 3.12 -0.97 8.42
N ARG A 134 2.34 -2.05 8.42
CA ARG A 134 2.05 -2.83 9.62
C ARG A 134 2.54 -4.27 9.47
N ILE A 135 2.87 -4.87 10.59
CA ILE A 135 3.28 -6.28 10.65
C ILE A 135 2.34 -7.02 11.58
N ALA A 136 1.75 -8.10 11.06
CA ALA A 136 0.99 -9.06 11.83
C ALA A 136 1.58 -10.45 11.59
N LYS A 137 2.12 -11.07 12.63
CA LYS A 137 2.89 -12.34 12.51
C LYS A 137 4.03 -12.17 11.48
N GLU A 138 3.93 -12.82 10.33
CA GLU A 138 4.93 -12.76 9.25
C GLU A 138 4.49 -11.89 8.06
N THR A 139 3.28 -11.33 8.13
CA THR A 139 2.70 -10.57 7.01
C THR A 139 2.94 -9.09 7.21
N VAL A 140 3.58 -8.46 6.23
CA VAL A 140 3.76 -7.01 6.14
C VAL A 140 2.73 -6.44 5.18
N TYR A 141 2.06 -5.36 5.54
CA TYR A 141 1.10 -4.69 4.67
C TYR A 141 1.12 -3.18 4.86
N PRO A 142 1.07 -2.42 3.75
CA PRO A 142 1.03 -0.96 3.79
C PRO A 142 -0.36 -0.46 4.26
N ILE A 143 -0.34 0.68 4.97
CA ILE A 143 -1.55 1.38 5.43
C ILE A 143 -1.58 2.83 4.99
N GLY A 144 -0.49 3.34 4.41
CA GLY A 144 -0.40 4.68 3.89
C GLY A 144 0.85 4.89 3.05
N LEU A 145 0.81 5.90 2.19
CA LEU A 145 1.81 6.16 1.17
C LEU A 145 1.98 7.65 0.93
N SER A 146 3.22 8.11 0.75
CA SER A 146 3.56 9.44 0.26
C SER A 146 4.60 9.39 -0.84
N PHE A 147 4.47 10.29 -1.81
CA PHE A 147 5.45 10.53 -2.88
C PHE A 147 6.18 11.86 -2.74
N LYS A 148 6.00 12.56 -1.63
CA LYS A 148 6.65 13.85 -1.42
C LYS A 148 8.17 13.70 -1.35
N LYS A 149 8.89 14.60 -2.02
CA LYS A 149 10.34 14.70 -2.03
C LYS A 149 10.83 15.87 -1.15
N SER A 150 10.09 16.25 -0.14
CA SER A 150 10.49 17.34 0.78
C SER A 150 11.31 16.80 1.97
N ASN A 151 11.46 17.63 3.00
CA ASN A 151 12.02 17.18 4.27
C ASN A 151 11.30 15.92 4.79
N VAL A 152 11.96 15.15 5.63
CA VAL A 152 11.48 13.85 6.11
C VAL A 152 10.11 13.94 6.82
N ALA A 153 9.83 15.05 7.49
CA ALA A 153 8.60 15.26 8.25
C ALA A 153 7.33 15.28 7.35
N SER A 154 7.39 15.94 6.19
CA SER A 154 6.24 16.09 5.30
C SER A 154 5.80 14.77 4.63
N PRO A 155 6.70 13.92 4.08
CA PRO A 155 6.34 12.57 3.62
C PRO A 155 5.76 11.69 4.74
N VAL A 156 6.32 11.76 5.94
CA VAL A 156 5.83 11.00 7.11
C VAL A 156 4.44 11.47 7.52
N ASP A 157 4.20 12.79 7.50
CA ASP A 157 2.87 13.33 7.81
C ASP A 157 1.80 12.84 6.84
N GLU A 158 2.11 12.69 5.57
CA GLU A 158 1.18 12.19 4.57
C GLU A 158 1.03 10.65 4.64
N ALA A 159 2.14 9.91 4.74
CA ALA A 159 2.14 8.45 4.69
C ALA A 159 1.58 7.81 5.96
N VAL A 160 1.77 8.41 7.14
CA VAL A 160 1.39 7.81 8.41
C VAL A 160 -0.01 8.27 8.80
N PRO A 161 -1.04 7.40 8.84
CA PRO A 161 -2.35 7.75 9.34
C PRO A 161 -2.30 8.00 10.86
N SER A 162 -3.30 8.66 11.43
CA SER A 162 -3.43 8.79 12.90
C SER A 162 -3.61 7.42 13.55
N GLY A 163 -3.05 7.22 14.73
CA GLY A 163 -3.08 5.95 15.45
C GLY A 163 -2.61 6.09 16.90
N ASN A 164 -2.69 5.00 17.65
CA ASN A 164 -2.35 4.94 19.08
C ASN A 164 -1.35 3.82 19.43
N ARG A 165 -0.54 3.40 18.46
CA ARG A 165 0.39 2.26 18.58
C ARG A 165 1.84 2.72 18.66
N ILE A 166 2.75 1.76 18.86
CA ILE A 166 4.18 1.99 18.71
C ILE A 166 4.49 2.06 17.21
N ILE A 167 5.29 3.06 16.81
CA ILE A 167 5.81 3.17 15.45
C ILE A 167 7.34 3.14 15.47
N TYR A 168 7.92 2.29 14.65
CA TYR A 168 9.35 2.12 14.50
C TYR A 168 9.83 2.82 13.23
N ALA A 169 10.94 3.54 13.33
CA ALA A 169 11.56 4.24 12.21
C ALA A 169 13.09 4.18 12.28
N ASP A 170 13.72 4.27 11.12
CA ASP A 170 15.18 4.25 11.02
C ASP A 170 15.84 5.54 11.53
N ALA A 171 17.14 5.52 11.68
CA ALA A 171 17.96 6.66 12.09
C ALA A 171 17.83 7.87 11.14
N GLY A 172 17.48 7.64 9.87
CA GLY A 172 17.14 8.70 8.92
C GLY A 172 15.98 9.59 9.36
N TYR A 173 15.06 9.04 10.17
CA TYR A 173 13.90 9.74 10.73
C TYR A 173 14.19 10.42 12.09
N ASP A 174 15.44 10.36 12.59
CA ASP A 174 15.81 11.00 13.85
C ASP A 174 16.00 12.52 13.69
N ASP A 175 14.92 13.22 13.38
CA ASP A 175 14.82 14.67 13.44
C ASP A 175 13.62 15.11 14.30
N ASN A 176 13.74 16.31 14.88
CA ASN A 176 12.76 16.78 15.86
C ASN A 176 11.37 17.03 15.25
N ALA A 177 11.31 17.45 13.99
CA ALA A 177 10.05 17.71 13.28
C ALA A 177 9.30 16.39 12.97
N THR A 178 10.01 15.42 12.41
CA THR A 178 9.44 14.10 12.08
C THR A 178 8.94 13.38 13.33
N ILE A 179 9.74 13.34 14.39
CA ILE A 179 9.32 12.71 15.64
C ILE A 179 8.12 13.47 16.25
N GLY A 180 8.10 14.81 16.15
CA GLY A 180 6.97 15.64 16.55
C GLY A 180 5.68 15.30 15.79
N VAL A 181 5.75 15.07 14.48
CA VAL A 181 4.63 14.62 13.65
C VAL A 181 4.11 13.27 14.15
N LEU A 182 4.96 12.30 14.43
CA LEU A 182 4.55 10.98 14.92
C LEU A 182 3.84 11.07 16.28
N PHE A 183 4.33 11.88 17.21
CA PHE A 183 3.64 12.13 18.48
C PHE A 183 2.28 12.80 18.28
N LYS A 184 2.18 13.81 17.41
CA LYS A 184 0.92 14.50 17.10
C LYS A 184 -0.12 13.56 16.49
N LYS A 185 0.32 12.54 15.74
CA LYS A 185 -0.54 11.51 15.18
C LYS A 185 -0.97 10.43 16.19
N GLY A 186 -0.52 10.54 17.44
CA GLY A 186 -0.90 9.65 18.54
C GLY A 186 0.01 8.43 18.72
N TYR A 187 1.12 8.33 17.99
CA TYR A 187 2.04 7.21 18.13
C TYR A 187 3.05 7.39 19.27
N VAL A 188 3.60 6.27 19.72
CA VAL A 188 4.81 6.21 20.53
C VAL A 188 5.99 5.91 19.59
N PRO A 189 6.78 6.93 19.18
CA PRO A 189 7.85 6.72 18.21
C PRO A 189 9.09 6.09 18.85
N VAL A 190 9.52 4.97 18.27
CA VAL A 190 10.77 4.27 18.58
C VAL A 190 11.71 4.46 17.39
N VAL A 191 12.51 5.49 17.44
CA VAL A 191 13.43 5.89 16.37
C VAL A 191 14.85 5.59 16.79
N CYS A 192 15.62 4.92 15.92
CA CYS A 192 17.04 4.69 16.19
C CYS A 192 17.78 6.04 16.29
N PRO A 193 18.43 6.35 17.40
CA PRO A 193 19.07 7.64 17.57
C PRO A 193 20.32 7.78 16.70
N ASN A 194 20.42 8.91 16.01
CA ASN A 194 21.65 9.28 15.33
C ASN A 194 22.69 9.79 16.35
N LYS A 195 23.88 9.23 16.31
CA LYS A 195 24.98 9.53 17.27
C LYS A 195 25.36 11.02 17.30
N ASN A 196 25.25 11.69 16.16
CA ASN A 196 25.76 13.08 15.99
C ASN A 196 24.69 14.16 16.25
N ARG A 197 23.48 13.81 16.66
CA ARG A 197 22.38 14.76 16.81
C ARG A 197 21.74 14.65 18.20
N TRP A 198 21.93 15.63 19.06
CA TRP A 198 21.49 15.62 20.47
C TRP A 198 20.35 16.60 20.80
N ARG A 199 20.14 17.64 20.00
CA ARG A 199 19.21 18.73 20.29
C ARG A 199 17.77 18.42 19.84
N GLY A 200 16.77 18.91 20.59
CA GLY A 200 15.34 18.81 20.28
C GLY A 200 14.53 18.09 21.36
N HIS A 201 13.36 18.67 21.71
CA HIS A 201 12.49 18.16 22.76
C HIS A 201 11.96 16.74 22.42
N TYR A 202 11.38 16.58 21.24
CA TYR A 202 10.82 15.31 20.78
C TYR A 202 11.89 14.23 20.62
N ARG A 203 13.08 14.59 20.13
CA ARG A 203 14.22 13.66 20.02
C ARG A 203 14.67 13.13 21.36
N ARG A 204 14.81 13.99 22.39
CA ARG A 204 15.18 13.56 23.75
C ARG A 204 14.14 12.60 24.33
N ARG A 205 12.83 12.86 24.08
CA ARG A 205 11.74 11.99 24.50
C ARG A 205 11.80 10.64 23.78
N ALA A 206 11.94 10.62 22.44
CA ALA A 206 12.04 9.39 21.64
C ALA A 206 13.25 8.55 22.03
N ARG A 207 14.41 9.19 22.34
CA ARG A 207 15.61 8.49 22.80
C ARG A 207 15.40 7.78 24.14
N ARG A 208 14.69 8.37 25.08
CA ARG A 208 14.32 7.71 26.35
C ARG A 208 13.46 6.49 26.09
N ILE A 209 12.52 6.58 25.15
CA ILE A 209 11.65 5.47 24.75
C ILE A 209 12.49 4.36 24.09
N TYR A 210 13.34 4.70 23.11
CA TYR A 210 14.20 3.74 22.40
C TYR A 210 15.13 2.96 23.34
N ASN A 211 15.63 3.59 24.39
CA ASN A 211 16.55 2.97 25.35
C ASN A 211 15.89 1.93 26.26
N GLN A 212 14.57 1.84 26.30
CA GLN A 212 13.87 0.80 27.06
C GLN A 212 14.07 -0.57 26.40
N PRO A 213 14.43 -1.62 27.17
CA PRO A 213 14.74 -2.95 26.62
C PRO A 213 13.64 -3.51 25.70
N ILE A 214 12.37 -3.37 26.12
CA ILE A 214 11.23 -3.85 25.34
C ILE A 214 11.15 -3.20 23.95
N HIS A 215 11.44 -1.90 23.84
CA HIS A 215 11.41 -1.19 22.57
C HIS A 215 12.59 -1.54 21.67
N ARG A 216 13.77 -1.84 22.23
CA ARG A 216 14.91 -2.37 21.48
C ARG A 216 14.62 -3.75 20.89
N LEU A 217 13.95 -4.62 21.63
CA LEU A 217 13.50 -5.93 21.10
C LEU A 217 12.50 -5.77 19.97
N GLY A 218 11.49 -4.91 20.13
CA GLY A 218 10.52 -4.62 19.07
C GLY A 218 11.18 -3.98 17.85
N TYR A 219 12.20 -3.14 18.03
CA TYR A 219 12.93 -2.49 16.93
C TYR A 219 13.62 -3.50 15.99
N ARG A 220 14.06 -4.66 16.49
CA ARG A 220 14.64 -5.73 15.65
C ARG A 220 13.67 -6.26 14.60
N GLN A 221 12.37 -6.11 14.81
CA GLN A 221 11.35 -6.50 13.82
C GLN A 221 11.29 -5.54 12.62
N ARG A 222 11.99 -4.38 12.67
CA ARG A 222 12.03 -3.41 11.58
C ARG A 222 12.49 -4.02 10.25
N GLY A 223 13.49 -4.90 10.28
CA GLY A 223 13.99 -5.57 9.08
C GLY A 223 12.92 -6.33 8.30
N ARG A 224 11.83 -6.76 8.97
CA ARG A 224 10.67 -7.33 8.28
C ARG A 224 9.90 -6.29 7.47
N GLY A 225 9.93 -5.00 7.87
CA GLY A 225 9.31 -3.91 7.10
C GLY A 225 9.94 -3.73 5.71
N GLU A 226 11.23 -4.00 5.58
CA GLU A 226 11.96 -3.94 4.31
C GLU A 226 11.48 -5.02 3.31
N SER A 227 10.89 -6.10 3.81
CA SER A 227 10.38 -7.21 2.99
C SER A 227 9.25 -6.79 2.02
N LEU A 228 8.54 -5.70 2.29
CA LEU A 228 7.53 -5.17 1.37
C LEU A 228 8.15 -4.76 0.04
N PHE A 229 9.21 -3.94 0.09
CA PHE A 229 9.88 -3.46 -1.12
C PHE A 229 10.53 -4.62 -1.89
N GLY A 230 11.17 -5.56 -1.18
CA GLY A 230 11.67 -6.79 -1.78
C GLY A 230 10.56 -7.62 -2.44
N SER A 231 9.39 -7.74 -1.82
CA SER A 231 8.24 -8.44 -2.40
C SER A 231 7.70 -7.73 -3.64
N LEU A 232 7.63 -6.40 -3.63
CA LEU A 232 7.21 -5.62 -4.80
C LEU A 232 8.20 -5.77 -5.95
N THR A 233 9.50 -5.67 -5.67
CA THR A 233 10.57 -5.82 -6.67
C THR A 233 10.57 -7.23 -7.28
N ASN A 234 10.42 -8.27 -6.46
CA ASN A 234 10.35 -9.65 -6.93
C ASN A 234 9.09 -9.92 -7.78
N CYS A 235 7.95 -9.28 -7.43
CA CYS A 235 6.70 -9.49 -8.16
C CYS A 235 6.64 -8.70 -9.47
N TYR A 236 7.19 -7.49 -9.51
CA TYR A 236 6.94 -6.52 -10.60
C TYR A 236 8.22 -5.99 -11.26
N GLY A 237 9.40 -6.35 -10.76
CA GLY A 237 10.68 -5.76 -11.16
C GLY A 237 10.98 -4.44 -10.46
N ASP A 238 12.23 -4.02 -10.52
CA ASP A 238 12.78 -2.81 -9.91
C ASP A 238 12.70 -1.58 -10.81
N ARG A 239 12.55 -1.78 -12.11
CA ARG A 239 12.47 -0.71 -13.11
C ARG A 239 11.07 -0.46 -13.60
N PHE A 240 10.79 0.82 -13.90
CA PHE A 240 9.52 1.27 -14.43
C PHE A 240 9.67 1.72 -15.89
N TYR A 241 8.82 1.18 -16.74
CA TYR A 241 8.70 1.62 -18.14
C TYR A 241 7.76 2.83 -18.26
N ALA A 242 7.95 3.83 -17.38
CA ALA A 242 7.21 5.07 -17.38
C ALA A 242 8.13 6.23 -17.77
N ILE A 243 7.60 7.20 -18.51
CA ILE A 243 8.36 8.39 -18.95
C ILE A 243 8.29 9.48 -17.87
N ASN A 244 7.13 9.65 -17.26
CA ASN A 244 6.84 10.74 -16.32
C ASN A 244 6.86 10.27 -14.87
N PRO A 245 7.28 11.12 -13.93
CA PRO A 245 7.23 10.81 -12.49
C PRO A 245 5.81 10.48 -12.00
N GLU A 246 4.79 11.19 -12.51
CA GLU A 246 3.40 10.95 -12.15
C GLU A 246 2.94 9.52 -12.51
N ALA A 247 3.30 9.04 -13.70
CA ALA A 247 3.03 7.66 -14.08
C ALA A 247 3.75 6.67 -13.16
N MET A 248 5.01 6.94 -12.78
CA MET A 248 5.73 6.11 -11.81
C MET A 248 5.01 6.05 -10.46
N MET A 249 4.49 7.18 -9.99
CA MET A 249 3.72 7.25 -8.73
C MET A 249 2.44 6.42 -8.83
N ALA A 250 1.68 6.55 -9.94
CA ALA A 250 0.45 5.80 -10.16
C ALA A 250 0.71 4.29 -10.29
N ILE A 251 1.75 3.87 -11.03
CA ILE A 251 2.16 2.48 -11.16
C ILE A 251 2.58 1.91 -9.80
N THR A 252 3.41 2.63 -9.04
CA THR A 252 3.83 2.23 -7.68
C THR A 252 2.63 2.01 -6.77
N ALA A 253 1.71 2.98 -6.72
CA ALA A 253 0.49 2.87 -5.92
C ALA A 253 -0.37 1.68 -6.36
N SER A 254 -0.53 1.47 -7.67
CA SER A 254 -1.29 0.34 -8.23
C SER A 254 -0.67 -1.01 -7.88
N ARG A 255 0.67 -1.14 -7.90
CA ARG A 255 1.41 -2.34 -7.47
C ARG A 255 1.23 -2.62 -5.99
N ILE A 256 1.26 -1.58 -5.14
CA ILE A 256 1.02 -1.70 -3.70
C ILE A 256 -0.42 -2.18 -3.44
N ILE A 257 -1.43 -1.62 -4.13
CA ILE A 257 -2.81 -2.06 -4.01
C ILE A 257 -2.96 -3.51 -4.48
N SER A 258 -2.34 -3.87 -5.59
CA SER A 258 -2.33 -5.25 -6.10
C SER A 258 -1.74 -6.24 -5.08
N TYR A 259 -0.68 -5.85 -4.41
CA TYR A 259 -0.10 -6.63 -3.30
C TYR A 259 -1.09 -6.78 -2.13
N GLN A 260 -1.73 -5.69 -1.69
CA GLN A 260 -2.74 -5.73 -0.63
C GLN A 260 -3.93 -6.62 -1.01
N ILE A 261 -4.39 -6.57 -2.26
CA ILE A 261 -5.48 -7.42 -2.76
C ILE A 261 -5.08 -8.88 -2.72
N LYS A 262 -3.86 -9.24 -3.13
CA LYS A 262 -3.35 -10.62 -3.01
C LYS A 262 -3.36 -11.11 -1.56
N LEU A 263 -3.01 -10.26 -0.60
CA LEU A 263 -3.11 -10.59 0.82
C LEU A 263 -4.56 -10.80 1.26
N LEU A 264 -5.48 -9.91 0.87
CA LEU A 264 -6.91 -10.04 1.19
C LEU A 264 -7.50 -11.35 0.62
N ILE A 265 -7.13 -11.72 -0.60
CA ILE A 265 -7.54 -12.98 -1.21
C ILE A 265 -7.00 -14.18 -0.41
N ARG A 266 -5.71 -14.18 -0.06
CA ARG A 266 -5.10 -15.25 0.75
C ARG A 266 -5.81 -15.44 2.09
N ILE A 267 -6.14 -14.34 2.77
CA ILE A 267 -6.85 -14.39 4.05
C ILE A 267 -8.25 -14.99 3.87
N CYS A 268 -8.98 -14.59 2.84
CA CYS A 268 -10.29 -15.16 2.54
C CYS A 268 -10.22 -16.66 2.30
N TYR A 269 -9.24 -17.14 1.55
CA TYR A 269 -9.02 -18.57 1.33
C TYR A 269 -8.68 -19.32 2.60
N ALA A 270 -7.78 -18.78 3.42
CA ALA A 270 -7.40 -19.40 4.68
C ALA A 270 -8.63 -19.56 5.60
N LEU A 271 -9.51 -18.57 5.65
CA LEU A 271 -10.75 -18.62 6.41
C LEU A 271 -11.72 -19.68 5.86
N VAL A 272 -11.90 -19.76 4.54
CA VAL A 272 -12.76 -20.77 3.92
C VAL A 272 -12.26 -22.18 4.21
N LEU A 273 -10.95 -22.42 4.08
CA LEU A 273 -10.36 -23.72 4.41
C LEU A 273 -10.54 -24.07 5.89
N PHE A 274 -10.33 -23.11 6.78
CA PHE A 274 -10.52 -23.31 8.22
C PHE A 274 -11.97 -23.72 8.53
N ILE A 275 -12.96 -23.01 7.96
CA ILE A 275 -14.38 -23.32 8.16
C ILE A 275 -14.72 -24.73 7.63
N ARG A 276 -14.21 -25.13 6.46
CA ARG A 276 -14.43 -26.47 5.90
C ARG A 276 -13.86 -27.57 6.77
N HIS A 277 -12.67 -27.35 7.36
CA HIS A 277 -12.05 -28.33 8.28
C HIS A 277 -12.74 -28.38 9.64
N ALA A 278 -13.29 -27.25 10.12
CA ALA A 278 -14.02 -27.19 11.38
C ALA A 278 -15.41 -27.84 11.29
N HIS A 279 -16.00 -27.95 10.09
CA HIS A 279 -17.34 -28.53 9.88
C HIS A 279 -17.36 -29.56 8.73
N PRO A 280 -16.67 -30.70 8.84
CA PRO A 280 -16.56 -31.69 7.75
C PRO A 280 -17.88 -32.38 7.36
N ASN A 281 -18.93 -32.30 8.19
CA ASN A 281 -20.17 -33.06 8.03
C ASN A 281 -21.34 -32.28 7.39
N ARG A 282 -21.18 -31.02 6.97
CA ARG A 282 -22.28 -30.25 6.38
C ARG A 282 -22.59 -30.58 4.90
N GLU A 283 -21.69 -31.28 4.20
CA GLU A 283 -21.89 -31.64 2.77
C GLU A 283 -22.44 -33.06 2.56
N ARG A 284 -22.66 -33.84 3.62
CA ARG A 284 -23.18 -35.24 3.50
C ARG A 284 -24.67 -35.42 3.77
N SER A 285 -25.45 -34.34 3.95
CA SER A 285 -26.87 -34.39 4.26
C SER A 285 -27.79 -33.87 3.15
N SER A 286 -27.35 -33.89 1.90
CA SER A 286 -28.19 -33.53 0.73
C SER A 286 -28.02 -34.56 -0.39
N ASP A 287 -28.19 -35.85 -0.05
CA ASP A 287 -28.49 -36.93 -0.99
C ASP A 287 -29.83 -37.56 -0.59
#